data_bbc3b008c1f8263f3cc84c2f525dc1ac
#
_entry.id   bbc3b008c1f8263f3cc84c2f525dc1ac
#
_cell.length_a   1.000
_cell.length_b   1.000
_cell.length_c   1.000
_cell.angle_alpha   90.00
_cell.angle_beta   90.00
_cell.angle_gamma   90.00
#
_symmetry.space_group_name_H-M   'P 1'
#
loop_
_entity.id
_entity.type
_entity.pdbx_description
1 polymer ?
#
loop_
_entity_poly.entity_id
_entity_poly.type
_entity_poly.pdbx_seq_one_letter_code
_entity_poly.pdbx_strand_id
1 'polypeptide(L)'
;MALERYSRAKPLKLALVGCGGMGRRHLHGLAQLESAGLNPFDLVGVCDPFAEAANAAAHLAEKLLDVQPRVYAGLEDLAAAEEPDAVDIVTTPATHHLVGAAALDLGLHVQIEKPVAITISAANFLERAADESGRVLSVAENFRRDPINRLLRAVIDSQELGQPAMMIDTTLSGGGAVVITPWRSTSAQGGLLMDVGVHNADMFEYFMGPVEEITAWAGVLEPQRSFRGLNSNLARFYELSNRQAAGDYRADGVDSGFALLRFSSGAAGQWSMALGVGGGDPVRMRRIYLEDGMIECPDDRSGQPPSIVRRGDRSEYCGDAVLGLVPEFELPEVTAHLFGGNRFGRIEMGFNEIDARITASEYWELGDCILNNKRPEVGITEGRAALAVVLGAIESGLSARSVKVSDLLEGRVSAYQDRLLPESPGPG
;
A
#
# COMPACT_ATOMS: atom_id res chain seq x y z
N MET A 1 2.87 28.84 0.41
CA MET A 1 1.58 29.57 0.30
C MET A 1 0.35 28.65 0.21
N ALA A 2 0.45 27.40 -0.18
CA ALA A 2 -0.67 26.46 -0.18
C ALA A 2 -0.97 25.86 1.21
N LEU A 3 0.05 25.63 2.05
CA LEU A 3 -0.10 25.02 3.37
C LEU A 3 -0.80 25.92 4.41
N GLU A 4 -0.76 27.26 4.27
CA GLU A 4 -1.47 28.18 5.17
C GLU A 4 -3.00 28.18 5.00
N ARG A 5 -3.54 27.57 3.93
CA ARG A 5 -4.98 27.57 3.63
C ARG A 5 -5.81 26.61 4.48
N TYR A 6 -5.18 25.66 5.17
CA TYR A 6 -5.88 24.70 6.03
C TYR A 6 -6.05 25.17 7.47
N SER A 7 -5.93 26.49 7.75
CA SER A 7 -6.21 27.03 9.07
C SER A 7 -7.69 26.77 9.41
N ARG A 8 -7.93 25.83 10.26
CA ARG A 8 -9.03 25.40 11.15
C ARG A 8 -10.40 26.11 11.12
N ALA A 9 -10.78 26.83 10.06
CA ALA A 9 -12.09 27.51 10.05
C ALA A 9 -13.26 26.49 10.02
N LYS A 10 -13.08 25.30 9.44
CA LYS A 10 -14.02 24.17 9.49
C LYS A 10 -13.27 22.89 9.09
N PRO A 11 -12.73 22.12 10.04
CA PRO A 11 -12.09 20.84 9.74
C PRO A 11 -13.11 19.85 9.17
N LEU A 12 -12.61 18.93 8.33
CA LEU A 12 -13.38 17.80 7.83
C LEU A 12 -13.53 16.75 8.95
N LYS A 13 -14.71 16.20 9.12
CA LYS A 13 -14.93 15.10 10.06
C LYS A 13 -14.42 13.80 9.45
N LEU A 14 -13.53 13.12 10.13
CA LEU A 14 -12.96 11.83 9.74
C LEU A 14 -13.41 10.73 10.70
N ALA A 15 -13.67 9.53 10.17
CA ALA A 15 -13.82 8.35 10.99
C ALA A 15 -12.85 7.25 10.54
N LEU A 16 -12.34 6.47 11.51
CA LEU A 16 -11.48 5.31 11.25
C LEU A 16 -12.32 4.02 11.30
N VAL A 17 -12.28 3.23 10.23
CA VAL A 17 -12.99 1.95 10.09
C VAL A 17 -11.98 0.81 9.96
N GLY A 18 -11.89 -0.03 11.02
CA GLY A 18 -10.84 -1.03 11.18
C GLY A 18 -9.78 -0.56 12.17
N CYS A 19 -9.87 -1.03 13.41
CA CYS A 19 -9.05 -0.60 14.54
C CYS A 19 -7.93 -1.60 14.88
N GLY A 20 -7.56 -2.43 13.94
CA GLY A 20 -6.47 -3.40 14.04
C GLY A 20 -5.09 -2.77 14.12
N GLY A 21 -4.06 -3.56 13.85
CA GLY A 21 -2.66 -3.08 13.89
C GLY A 21 -2.39 -1.97 12.89
N MET A 22 -2.98 -2.06 11.69
CA MET A 22 -2.80 -1.05 10.65
C MET A 22 -3.57 0.23 10.98
N GLY A 23 -4.82 0.16 11.44
CA GLY A 23 -5.58 1.35 11.87
C GLY A 23 -4.86 2.13 12.98
N ARG A 24 -4.20 1.43 13.93
CA ARG A 24 -3.37 2.10 14.93
C ARG A 24 -2.12 2.76 14.35
N ARG A 25 -1.53 2.21 13.25
CA ARG A 25 -0.44 2.90 12.51
C ARG A 25 -0.95 4.15 11.83
N HIS A 26 -2.14 4.11 11.24
CA HIS A 26 -2.79 5.25 10.64
C HIS A 26 -3.03 6.38 11.63
N LEU A 27 -3.42 6.09 12.88
CA LEU A 27 -3.50 7.11 13.94
C LEU A 27 -2.16 7.79 14.24
N HIS A 28 -1.03 7.07 14.14
CA HIS A 28 0.29 7.71 14.24
C HIS A 28 0.58 8.63 13.05
N GLY A 29 0.12 8.30 11.84
CA GLY A 29 0.19 9.18 10.67
C GLY A 29 -0.60 10.46 10.87
N LEU A 30 -1.85 10.34 11.32
CA LEU A 30 -2.71 11.48 11.62
C LEU A 30 -2.09 12.39 12.71
N ALA A 31 -1.46 11.79 13.73
CA ALA A 31 -0.75 12.53 14.78
C ALA A 31 0.49 13.27 14.25
N GLN A 32 1.21 12.72 13.27
CA GLN A 32 2.31 13.45 12.62
C GLN A 32 1.77 14.68 11.86
N LEU A 33 0.64 14.53 11.19
CA LEU A 33 0.00 15.61 10.46
C LEU A 33 -0.51 16.70 11.40
N GLU A 34 -1.08 16.32 12.54
CA GLU A 34 -1.51 17.25 13.61
C GLU A 34 -0.31 18.00 14.18
N SER A 35 0.77 17.29 14.52
CA SER A 35 2.00 17.87 15.07
C SER A 35 2.67 18.87 14.11
N ALA A 36 2.49 18.65 12.80
CA ALA A 36 2.98 19.55 11.76
C ALA A 36 2.06 20.78 11.55
N GLY A 37 0.91 20.84 12.19
CA GLY A 37 -0.09 21.89 11.99
C GLY A 37 -0.79 21.87 10.63
N LEU A 38 -0.77 20.70 9.97
CA LEU A 38 -1.30 20.51 8.61
C LEU A 38 -2.57 19.65 8.56
N ASN A 39 -3.08 19.21 9.72
CA ASN A 39 -4.21 18.28 9.79
C ASN A 39 -5.52 18.99 9.39
N PRO A 40 -6.18 18.57 8.28
CA PRO A 40 -7.47 19.10 7.88
C PRO A 40 -8.65 18.40 8.56
N PHE A 41 -8.40 17.38 9.41
CA PHE A 41 -9.42 16.48 9.94
C PHE A 41 -9.62 16.62 11.45
N ASP A 42 -10.89 16.47 11.86
CA ASP A 42 -11.28 16.10 13.22
C ASP A 42 -11.69 14.63 13.25
N LEU A 43 -10.99 13.80 14.03
CA LEU A 43 -11.34 12.39 14.21
C LEU A 43 -12.56 12.27 15.14
N VAL A 44 -13.74 11.99 14.58
CA VAL A 44 -15.01 11.99 15.32
C VAL A 44 -15.44 10.59 15.79
N GLY A 45 -15.00 9.53 15.12
CA GLY A 45 -15.40 8.17 15.45
C GLY A 45 -14.39 7.11 15.04
N VAL A 46 -14.44 5.97 15.74
CA VAL A 46 -13.70 4.75 15.38
C VAL A 46 -14.67 3.58 15.33
N CYS A 47 -14.52 2.71 14.34
CA CYS A 47 -15.44 1.59 14.08
C CYS A 47 -14.68 0.28 13.92
N ASP A 48 -15.05 -0.72 14.71
CA ASP A 48 -14.58 -2.10 14.57
C ASP A 48 -15.59 -3.04 15.23
N PRO A 49 -15.98 -4.18 14.61
CA PRO A 49 -16.89 -5.14 15.23
C PRO A 49 -16.32 -5.76 16.52
N PHE A 50 -14.98 -5.70 16.71
CA PHE A 50 -14.32 -6.13 17.94
C PHE A 50 -14.15 -4.94 18.90
N ALA A 51 -15.01 -4.83 19.92
CA ALA A 51 -15.02 -3.71 20.86
C ALA A 51 -13.66 -3.46 21.53
N GLU A 52 -12.86 -4.51 21.78
CA GLU A 52 -11.51 -4.35 22.36
C GLU A 52 -10.59 -3.58 21.40
N ALA A 53 -10.65 -3.87 20.09
CA ALA A 53 -9.86 -3.16 19.08
C ALA A 53 -10.30 -1.70 18.95
N ALA A 54 -11.60 -1.46 18.87
CA ALA A 54 -12.17 -0.12 18.77
C ALA A 54 -11.83 0.76 19.99
N ASN A 55 -12.01 0.23 21.22
CA ASN A 55 -11.62 0.94 22.44
C ASN A 55 -10.12 1.22 22.52
N ALA A 56 -9.27 0.26 22.08
CA ALA A 56 -7.82 0.48 22.05
C ALA A 56 -7.42 1.57 21.06
N ALA A 57 -8.09 1.67 19.92
CA ALA A 57 -7.87 2.73 18.96
C ALA A 57 -8.35 4.10 19.48
N ALA A 58 -9.52 4.16 20.11
CA ALA A 58 -10.05 5.38 20.73
C ALA A 58 -9.10 5.91 21.83
N HIS A 59 -8.62 5.03 22.70
CA HIS A 59 -7.64 5.41 23.72
C HIS A 59 -6.29 5.86 23.12
N LEU A 60 -5.85 5.22 22.02
CA LEU A 60 -4.65 5.67 21.32
C LEU A 60 -4.85 7.05 20.69
N ALA A 61 -6.02 7.32 20.10
CA ALA A 61 -6.35 8.61 19.53
C ALA A 61 -6.38 9.71 20.62
N GLU A 62 -6.98 9.45 21.80
CA GLU A 62 -6.93 10.36 22.94
C GLU A 62 -5.49 10.71 23.31
N LYS A 63 -4.62 9.70 23.40
CA LYS A 63 -3.20 9.90 23.75
C LYS A 63 -2.41 10.68 22.71
N LEU A 64 -2.67 10.47 21.43
CA LEU A 64 -1.87 11.01 20.32
C LEU A 64 -2.38 12.36 19.81
N LEU A 65 -3.70 12.57 19.83
CA LEU A 65 -4.39 13.68 19.18
C LEU A 65 -5.16 14.57 20.17
N ASP A 66 -5.23 14.17 21.44
CA ASP A 66 -6.04 14.85 22.49
C ASP A 66 -7.53 14.93 22.11
N VAL A 67 -8.06 13.89 21.46
CA VAL A 67 -9.46 13.77 21.04
C VAL A 67 -10.08 12.48 21.60
N GLN A 68 -11.39 12.48 21.84
CA GLN A 68 -12.14 11.33 22.32
C GLN A 68 -13.17 10.87 21.26
N PRO A 69 -12.73 10.15 20.21
CA PRO A 69 -13.64 9.67 19.19
C PRO A 69 -14.61 8.67 19.79
N ARG A 70 -15.87 8.72 19.37
CA ARG A 70 -16.85 7.71 19.80
C ARG A 70 -16.59 6.36 19.16
N VAL A 71 -17.00 5.30 19.86
CA VAL A 71 -16.76 3.91 19.45
C VAL A 71 -18.02 3.31 18.89
N TYR A 72 -17.93 2.69 17.71
CA TYR A 72 -19.01 2.04 16.98
C TYR A 72 -18.65 0.62 16.58
N ALA A 73 -19.66 -0.24 16.44
CA ALA A 73 -19.50 -1.60 15.92
C ALA A 73 -19.72 -1.70 14.41
N GLY A 74 -20.47 -0.75 13.81
CA GLY A 74 -20.83 -0.71 12.40
C GLY A 74 -20.70 0.68 11.80
N LEU A 75 -20.45 0.72 10.47
CA LEU A 75 -20.27 1.95 9.71
C LEU A 75 -21.55 2.78 9.65
N GLU A 76 -22.70 2.14 9.48
CA GLU A 76 -23.99 2.82 9.33
C GLU A 76 -24.38 3.60 10.60
N ASP A 77 -24.19 2.98 11.77
CA ASP A 77 -24.44 3.65 13.06
C ASP A 77 -23.50 4.82 13.29
N LEU A 78 -22.21 4.65 12.92
CA LEU A 78 -21.22 5.72 12.97
C LEU A 78 -21.61 6.87 12.05
N ALA A 79 -21.93 6.58 10.80
CA ALA A 79 -22.29 7.59 9.80
C ALA A 79 -23.54 8.37 10.22
N ALA A 80 -24.56 7.68 10.73
CA ALA A 80 -25.81 8.30 11.19
C ALA A 80 -25.60 9.20 12.44
N ALA A 81 -24.68 8.85 13.33
CA ALA A 81 -24.47 9.55 14.58
C ALA A 81 -23.47 10.73 14.48
N GLU A 82 -22.39 10.57 13.70
CA GLU A 82 -21.31 11.53 13.62
C GLU A 82 -21.34 12.40 12.38
N GLU A 83 -22.03 11.93 11.31
CA GLU A 83 -22.07 12.61 10.01
C GLU A 83 -20.65 12.97 9.51
N PRO A 84 -19.74 11.99 9.34
CA PRO A 84 -18.38 12.26 8.88
C PRO A 84 -18.37 12.72 7.42
N ASP A 85 -17.38 13.52 7.04
CA ASP A 85 -17.13 13.89 5.64
C ASP A 85 -16.34 12.78 4.91
N ALA A 86 -15.47 12.08 5.65
CA ALA A 86 -14.60 11.04 5.12
C ALA A 86 -14.42 9.87 6.09
N VAL A 87 -14.07 8.71 5.54
CA VAL A 87 -13.66 7.54 6.30
C VAL A 87 -12.30 7.02 5.83
N ASP A 88 -11.52 6.52 6.78
CA ASP A 88 -10.29 5.79 6.53
C ASP A 88 -10.54 4.31 6.80
N ILE A 89 -10.57 3.49 5.74
CA ILE A 89 -10.93 2.08 5.78
C ILE A 89 -9.66 1.22 5.82
N VAL A 90 -9.45 0.61 6.98
CA VAL A 90 -8.25 -0.18 7.32
C VAL A 90 -8.65 -1.56 7.85
N THR A 91 -9.64 -2.13 7.23
CA THR A 91 -10.19 -3.46 7.55
C THR A 91 -9.30 -4.58 6.98
N THR A 92 -9.81 -5.79 6.79
CA THR A 92 -9.07 -6.85 6.09
C THR A 92 -9.34 -6.79 4.59
N PRO A 93 -8.40 -7.21 3.73
CA PRO A 93 -8.49 -7.05 2.27
C PRO A 93 -9.79 -7.55 1.62
N ALA A 94 -10.30 -8.69 2.11
CA ALA A 94 -11.54 -9.26 1.56
C ALA A 94 -12.78 -8.39 1.79
N THR A 95 -12.75 -7.47 2.75
CA THR A 95 -13.88 -6.59 3.08
C THR A 95 -13.75 -5.17 2.53
N HIS A 96 -12.58 -4.78 2.02
CA HIS A 96 -12.30 -3.42 1.55
C HIS A 96 -13.37 -2.93 0.58
N HIS A 97 -13.64 -3.68 -0.48
CA HIS A 97 -14.60 -3.27 -1.52
C HIS A 97 -16.04 -3.14 -1.00
N LEU A 98 -16.44 -3.95 -0.02
CA LEU A 98 -17.79 -3.90 0.56
C LEU A 98 -17.96 -2.67 1.46
N VAL A 99 -17.00 -2.47 2.37
CA VAL A 99 -17.03 -1.33 3.30
C VAL A 99 -16.82 -0.02 2.53
N GLY A 100 -15.92 -0.03 1.51
CA GLY A 100 -15.68 1.12 0.65
C GLY A 100 -16.92 1.54 -0.13
N ALA A 101 -17.61 0.58 -0.78
CA ALA A 101 -18.84 0.86 -1.50
C ALA A 101 -19.95 1.36 -0.57
N ALA A 102 -20.13 0.74 0.60
CA ALA A 102 -21.12 1.19 1.58
C ALA A 102 -20.84 2.63 2.06
N ALA A 103 -19.57 2.99 2.27
CA ALA A 103 -19.20 4.35 2.63
C ALA A 103 -19.50 5.36 1.50
N LEU A 104 -19.19 4.99 0.25
CA LEU A 104 -19.50 5.82 -0.92
C LEU A 104 -21.00 6.01 -1.12
N ASP A 105 -21.80 4.95 -0.92
CA ASP A 105 -23.27 5.00 -0.98
C ASP A 105 -23.88 5.90 0.11
N LEU A 106 -23.22 5.99 1.28
CA LEU A 106 -23.55 6.94 2.34
C LEU A 106 -23.10 8.37 2.03
N GLY A 107 -22.46 8.60 0.87
CA GLY A 107 -21.98 9.91 0.44
C GLY A 107 -20.68 10.35 1.09
N LEU A 108 -19.90 9.44 1.66
CA LEU A 108 -18.63 9.73 2.33
C LEU A 108 -17.47 9.67 1.34
N HIS A 109 -16.45 10.51 1.54
CA HIS A 109 -15.16 10.34 0.88
C HIS A 109 -14.39 9.20 1.54
N VAL A 110 -13.57 8.48 0.78
CA VAL A 110 -12.91 7.25 1.24
C VAL A 110 -11.40 7.32 1.03
N GLN A 111 -10.64 7.05 2.08
CA GLN A 111 -9.30 6.48 1.98
C GLN A 111 -9.40 4.99 2.28
N ILE A 112 -8.76 4.14 1.50
CA ILE A 112 -8.83 2.69 1.68
C ILE A 112 -7.42 2.08 1.63
N GLU A 113 -7.16 1.14 2.54
CA GLU A 113 -5.91 0.39 2.53
C GLU A 113 -5.79 -0.52 1.30
N LYS A 114 -4.54 -0.74 0.90
CA LYS A 114 -4.20 -1.70 -0.14
C LYS A 114 -4.25 -3.17 0.40
N PRO A 115 -4.50 -4.17 -0.46
CA PRO A 115 -5.04 -4.05 -1.81
C PRO A 115 -6.49 -3.55 -1.78
N VAL A 116 -6.90 -2.84 -2.79
CA VAL A 116 -8.29 -2.27 -2.86
C VAL A 116 -9.39 -3.32 -2.80
N ALA A 117 -9.05 -4.55 -3.20
CA ALA A 117 -9.91 -5.75 -3.17
C ALA A 117 -9.03 -6.99 -3.34
N ILE A 118 -9.61 -8.19 -3.27
CA ILE A 118 -8.91 -9.45 -3.53
C ILE A 118 -9.23 -10.06 -4.90
N THR A 119 -10.14 -9.47 -5.67
CA THR A 119 -10.48 -9.84 -7.05
C THR A 119 -10.70 -8.61 -7.92
N ILE A 120 -10.53 -8.75 -9.24
CA ILE A 120 -10.81 -7.65 -10.18
C ILE A 120 -12.29 -7.31 -10.22
N SER A 121 -13.18 -8.30 -10.10
CA SER A 121 -14.64 -8.03 -10.05
C SER A 121 -15.03 -7.18 -8.85
N ALA A 122 -14.42 -7.42 -7.69
CA ALA A 122 -14.63 -6.63 -6.48
C ALA A 122 -14.02 -5.21 -6.61
N ALA A 123 -12.85 -5.08 -7.23
CA ALA A 123 -12.26 -3.77 -7.53
C ALA A 123 -13.12 -2.97 -8.54
N ASN A 124 -13.64 -3.63 -9.58
CA ASN A 124 -14.57 -3.00 -10.54
C ASN A 124 -15.91 -2.60 -9.89
N PHE A 125 -16.37 -3.36 -8.89
CA PHE A 125 -17.54 -2.97 -8.10
C PHE A 125 -17.29 -1.69 -7.30
N LEU A 126 -16.13 -1.61 -6.63
CA LEU A 126 -15.74 -0.43 -5.88
C LEU A 126 -15.52 0.80 -6.79
N GLU A 127 -14.93 0.60 -7.99
CA GLU A 127 -14.74 1.67 -8.99
C GLU A 127 -16.08 2.27 -9.41
N ARG A 128 -17.07 1.41 -9.73
CA ARG A 128 -18.43 1.90 -10.08
C ARG A 128 -19.07 2.68 -8.94
N ALA A 129 -18.96 2.21 -7.70
CA ALA A 129 -19.48 2.94 -6.55
C ALA A 129 -18.80 4.32 -6.39
N ALA A 130 -17.49 4.41 -6.63
CA ALA A 130 -16.78 5.69 -6.60
C ALA A 130 -17.25 6.65 -7.71
N ASP A 131 -17.41 6.14 -8.94
CA ASP A 131 -17.89 6.93 -10.08
C ASP A 131 -19.33 7.43 -9.87
N GLU A 132 -20.23 6.56 -9.36
CA GLU A 132 -21.63 6.87 -9.13
C GLU A 132 -21.81 7.89 -7.99
N SER A 133 -21.03 7.76 -6.91
CA SER A 133 -21.08 8.68 -5.78
C SER A 133 -20.46 10.05 -6.06
N GLY A 134 -19.53 10.13 -7.01
CA GLY A 134 -18.72 11.32 -7.26
C GLY A 134 -17.83 11.74 -6.09
N ARG A 135 -17.57 10.81 -5.14
CA ARG A 135 -16.72 11.05 -3.97
C ARG A 135 -15.27 10.70 -4.26
N VAL A 136 -14.36 11.28 -3.50
CA VAL A 136 -12.94 10.93 -3.56
C VAL A 136 -12.77 9.51 -3.02
N LEU A 137 -12.06 8.67 -3.79
CA LEU A 137 -11.55 7.38 -3.35
C LEU A 137 -10.03 7.39 -3.52
N SER A 138 -9.32 7.47 -2.40
CA SER A 138 -7.86 7.42 -2.30
C SER A 138 -7.40 6.06 -1.79
N VAL A 139 -6.30 5.55 -2.32
CA VAL A 139 -5.69 4.28 -1.87
C VAL A 139 -4.43 4.57 -1.08
N ALA A 140 -4.33 3.99 0.11
CA ALA A 140 -3.17 4.12 0.98
C ALA A 140 -2.00 3.24 0.50
N GLU A 141 -1.40 3.63 -0.63
CA GLU A 141 -0.16 3.02 -1.14
C GLU A 141 1.03 3.90 -0.77
N ASN A 142 1.75 3.45 0.22
CA ASN A 142 2.77 4.26 0.88
C ASN A 142 4.16 4.22 0.21
N PHE A 143 4.47 3.24 -0.66
CA PHE A 143 5.80 3.12 -1.27
C PHE A 143 6.09 4.27 -2.25
N ARG A 144 5.13 4.69 -3.07
CA ARG A 144 5.30 5.84 -3.99
C ARG A 144 5.59 7.14 -3.25
N ARG A 145 5.14 7.26 -1.99
CA ARG A 145 5.25 8.48 -1.18
C ARG A 145 6.56 8.59 -0.42
N ASP A 146 7.37 7.52 -0.41
CA ASP A 146 8.72 7.56 0.16
C ASP A 146 9.56 8.60 -0.60
N PRO A 147 10.16 9.60 0.11
CA PRO A 147 10.96 10.65 -0.54
C PRO A 147 12.10 10.13 -1.40
N ILE A 148 12.69 8.97 -1.03
CA ILE A 148 13.75 8.34 -1.82
C ILE A 148 13.19 7.76 -3.13
N ASN A 149 12.02 7.11 -3.09
CA ASN A 149 11.37 6.62 -4.30
C ASN A 149 10.93 7.77 -5.22
N ARG A 150 10.50 8.91 -4.65
CA ARG A 150 10.22 10.12 -5.44
C ARG A 150 11.47 10.69 -6.12
N LEU A 151 12.60 10.71 -5.41
CA LEU A 151 13.88 11.09 -6.02
C LEU A 151 14.24 10.15 -7.18
N LEU A 152 14.14 8.84 -6.98
CA LEU A 152 14.45 7.86 -8.03
C LEU A 152 13.48 7.97 -9.23
N ARG A 153 12.21 8.24 -8.98
CA ARG A 153 11.25 8.55 -10.05
C ARG A 153 11.66 9.79 -10.84
N ALA A 154 12.08 10.85 -10.17
CA ALA A 154 12.55 12.07 -10.83
C ALA A 154 13.82 11.82 -11.68
N VAL A 155 14.74 10.97 -11.21
CA VAL A 155 15.91 10.55 -12.02
C VAL A 155 15.48 9.81 -13.28
N ILE A 156 14.49 8.92 -13.19
CA ILE A 156 13.95 8.21 -14.36
C ILE A 156 13.28 9.20 -15.33
N ASP A 157 12.45 10.10 -14.80
CA ASP A 157 11.73 11.09 -15.61
C ASP A 157 12.63 12.11 -16.29
N SER A 158 13.79 12.42 -15.70
CA SER A 158 14.77 13.34 -16.28
C SER A 158 15.40 12.82 -17.58
N GLN A 159 15.36 11.50 -17.77
CA GLN A 159 16.02 10.79 -18.88
C GLN A 159 17.56 10.97 -18.93
N GLU A 160 18.16 11.45 -17.88
CA GLU A 160 19.63 11.60 -17.77
C GLU A 160 20.38 10.26 -17.91
N LEU A 161 19.70 9.15 -17.67
CA LEU A 161 20.21 7.79 -17.83
C LEU A 161 19.52 7.03 -18.98
N GLY A 162 18.78 7.74 -19.86
CA GLY A 162 17.98 7.14 -20.91
C GLY A 162 16.71 6.43 -20.39
N GLN A 163 16.08 5.65 -21.26
CA GLN A 163 14.84 4.95 -20.94
C GLN A 163 15.08 3.73 -20.06
N PRO A 164 14.15 3.39 -19.13
CA PRO A 164 14.18 2.13 -18.41
C PRO A 164 14.07 0.94 -19.37
N ALA A 165 14.99 -0.02 -19.25
CA ALA A 165 15.04 -1.23 -20.07
C ALA A 165 14.63 -2.48 -19.28
N MET A 166 14.99 -2.55 -18.00
CA MET A 166 14.67 -3.71 -17.16
C MET A 166 14.61 -3.33 -15.68
N MET A 167 13.69 -3.95 -14.93
CA MET A 167 13.67 -3.89 -13.47
C MET A 167 13.70 -5.29 -12.88
N ILE A 168 14.53 -5.48 -11.85
CA ILE A 168 14.56 -6.69 -11.03
C ILE A 168 14.09 -6.31 -9.63
N ASP A 169 13.12 -7.04 -9.09
CA ASP A 169 12.69 -6.94 -7.70
C ASP A 169 12.68 -8.32 -7.06
N THR A 170 13.39 -8.48 -5.95
CA THR A 170 13.52 -9.75 -5.23
C THR A 170 13.29 -9.55 -3.74
N THR A 171 12.32 -10.26 -3.17
CA THR A 171 12.03 -10.30 -1.74
C THR A 171 11.89 -11.75 -1.27
N LEU A 172 12.88 -12.24 -0.53
CA LEU A 172 12.90 -13.60 0.02
C LEU A 172 13.03 -13.54 1.54
N SER A 173 12.05 -14.12 2.27
CA SER A 173 12.06 -14.14 3.73
C SER A 173 11.02 -15.13 4.30
N GLY A 174 10.85 -15.14 5.61
CA GLY A 174 9.73 -15.82 6.29
C GLY A 174 10.11 -17.07 7.06
N GLY A 175 10.59 -18.11 6.42
CA GLY A 175 11.12 -19.31 7.09
C GLY A 175 10.14 -20.10 7.97
N GLY A 176 8.91 -20.33 7.54
CA GLY A 176 7.89 -21.08 8.30
C GLY A 176 7.31 -20.29 9.48
N ALA A 177 7.58 -18.98 9.59
CA ALA A 177 6.96 -18.11 10.57
C ALA A 177 5.66 -17.49 10.02
N VAL A 178 4.73 -17.19 10.92
CA VAL A 178 3.58 -16.34 10.62
C VAL A 178 4.10 -14.91 10.38
N VAL A 179 3.79 -14.36 9.20
CA VAL A 179 4.16 -12.99 8.85
C VAL A 179 3.11 -12.03 9.40
N ILE A 180 3.47 -11.25 10.39
CA ILE A 180 2.66 -10.24 11.11
C ILE A 180 1.41 -10.83 11.78
N THR A 181 0.44 -11.38 11.04
CA THR A 181 -0.81 -11.96 11.56
C THR A 181 -1.18 -13.23 10.80
N PRO A 182 -1.81 -14.22 11.46
CA PRO A 182 -2.18 -15.50 10.82
C PRO A 182 -3.08 -15.34 9.59
N TRP A 183 -4.05 -14.41 9.62
CA TRP A 183 -5.03 -14.25 8.53
C TRP A 183 -4.38 -13.90 7.19
N ARG A 184 -3.20 -13.26 7.19
CA ARG A 184 -2.45 -12.92 5.95
C ARG A 184 -2.03 -14.15 5.15
N SER A 185 -1.95 -15.30 5.80
CA SER A 185 -1.58 -16.55 5.14
C SER A 185 -2.78 -17.33 4.57
N THR A 186 -3.99 -16.76 4.63
CA THR A 186 -5.21 -17.43 4.15
C THR A 186 -5.63 -16.95 2.75
N SER A 187 -6.10 -17.86 1.93
CA SER A 187 -6.67 -17.55 0.60
C SER A 187 -7.87 -16.62 0.70
N ALA A 188 -8.71 -16.80 1.73
CA ALA A 188 -9.86 -15.95 2.00
C ALA A 188 -9.53 -14.45 2.17
N GLN A 189 -8.27 -14.12 2.45
CA GLN A 189 -7.76 -12.74 2.53
C GLN A 189 -6.78 -12.40 1.41
N GLY A 190 -6.68 -13.24 0.39
CA GLY A 190 -5.81 -13.05 -0.78
C GLY A 190 -4.42 -13.67 -0.65
N GLY A 191 -3.96 -14.02 0.56
CA GLY A 191 -2.63 -14.57 0.80
C GLY A 191 -1.52 -13.51 0.86
N LEU A 192 -0.31 -13.97 1.24
CA LEU A 192 0.84 -13.08 1.45
C LEU A 192 1.36 -12.45 0.16
N LEU A 193 1.31 -13.18 -0.97
CA LEU A 193 1.74 -12.62 -2.25
C LEU A 193 0.88 -11.41 -2.63
N MET A 194 -0.41 -11.42 -2.32
CA MET A 194 -1.29 -10.28 -2.57
C MET A 194 -1.06 -9.17 -1.54
N ASP A 195 -1.05 -9.49 -0.24
CA ASP A 195 -0.94 -8.48 0.82
C ASP A 195 0.36 -7.65 0.73
N VAL A 196 1.48 -8.31 0.46
CA VAL A 196 2.80 -7.65 0.38
C VAL A 196 3.18 -7.33 -1.06
N GLY A 197 2.91 -8.26 -1.98
CA GLY A 197 3.32 -8.14 -3.39
C GLY A 197 2.61 -7.02 -4.15
N VAL A 198 1.45 -6.55 -3.69
CA VAL A 198 0.77 -5.40 -4.31
C VAL A 198 1.63 -4.13 -4.25
N HIS A 199 2.43 -3.93 -3.20
CA HIS A 199 3.40 -2.84 -3.15
C HIS A 199 4.48 -2.96 -4.23
N ASN A 200 5.05 -4.18 -4.42
CA ASN A 200 6.04 -4.40 -5.49
C ASN A 200 5.42 -4.20 -6.87
N ALA A 201 4.18 -4.69 -7.07
CA ALA A 201 3.43 -4.49 -8.29
C ALA A 201 3.21 -3.00 -8.60
N ASP A 202 2.82 -2.22 -7.60
CA ASP A 202 2.70 -0.77 -7.71
C ASP A 202 4.03 -0.10 -8.07
N MET A 203 5.15 -0.53 -7.48
CA MET A 203 6.47 0.01 -7.79
C MET A 203 6.96 -0.36 -9.20
N PHE A 204 6.57 -1.53 -9.75
CA PHE A 204 6.78 -1.83 -11.17
C PHE A 204 6.03 -0.84 -12.06
N GLU A 205 4.74 -0.61 -11.80
CA GLU A 205 3.93 0.38 -12.52
C GLU A 205 4.50 1.80 -12.35
N TYR A 206 4.93 2.15 -11.14
CA TYR A 206 5.46 3.47 -10.82
C TYR A 206 6.77 3.79 -11.54
N PHE A 207 7.72 2.84 -11.60
CA PHE A 207 9.04 3.08 -12.20
C PHE A 207 9.11 2.76 -13.69
N MET A 208 8.38 1.73 -14.15
CA MET A 208 8.53 1.18 -15.49
C MET A 208 7.33 1.48 -16.40
N GLY A 209 6.22 1.98 -15.84
CA GLY A 209 4.95 2.14 -16.55
C GLY A 209 4.12 0.85 -16.60
N PRO A 210 3.03 0.83 -17.38
CA PRO A 210 2.04 -0.23 -17.35
C PRO A 210 2.59 -1.61 -17.72
N VAL A 211 2.28 -2.62 -16.90
CA VAL A 211 2.55 -4.03 -17.20
C VAL A 211 1.53 -4.54 -18.22
N GLU A 212 1.99 -5.13 -19.32
CA GLU A 212 1.16 -5.65 -20.40
C GLU A 212 0.91 -7.16 -20.26
N GLU A 213 1.95 -7.93 -19.94
CA GLU A 213 1.90 -9.40 -19.93
C GLU A 213 2.79 -9.99 -18.83
N ILE A 214 2.31 -11.07 -18.23
CA ILE A 214 2.94 -11.75 -17.10
C ILE A 214 3.06 -13.24 -17.38
N THR A 215 4.25 -13.80 -17.14
CA THR A 215 4.49 -15.24 -17.10
C THR A 215 5.09 -15.60 -15.75
N ALA A 216 4.45 -16.49 -15.00
CA ALA A 216 4.86 -16.74 -13.62
C ALA A 216 4.67 -18.20 -13.19
N TRP A 217 5.40 -18.57 -12.14
CA TRP A 217 5.02 -19.60 -11.19
C TRP A 217 4.56 -18.93 -9.90
N ALA A 218 3.45 -19.39 -9.32
CA ALA A 218 2.96 -18.91 -8.04
C ALA A 218 2.35 -20.06 -7.23
N GLY A 219 2.50 -20.03 -5.91
CA GLY A 219 2.01 -21.09 -5.04
C GLY A 219 2.33 -20.88 -3.58
N VAL A 220 2.08 -21.92 -2.77
CA VAL A 220 2.43 -21.98 -1.35
C VAL A 220 3.69 -22.82 -1.22
N LEU A 221 4.81 -22.20 -0.83
CA LEU A 221 6.07 -22.94 -0.60
C LEU A 221 6.17 -23.49 0.81
N GLU A 222 5.68 -22.78 1.81
CA GLU A 222 5.71 -23.22 3.20
C GLU A 222 4.30 -23.19 3.79
N PRO A 223 3.56 -24.33 3.70
CA PRO A 223 2.19 -24.40 4.19
C PRO A 223 2.09 -24.48 5.72
N GLN A 224 3.15 -24.92 6.42
CA GLN A 224 3.15 -24.99 7.88
C GLN A 224 3.81 -23.77 8.47
N ARG A 225 3.04 -22.97 9.20
CA ARG A 225 3.49 -21.72 9.81
C ARG A 225 3.36 -21.79 11.31
N SER A 226 4.40 -21.35 12.02
CA SER A 226 4.38 -21.24 13.48
C SER A 226 4.38 -19.80 13.92
N PHE A 227 3.50 -19.44 14.86
CA PHE A 227 3.56 -18.13 15.47
C PHE A 227 4.66 -18.11 16.55
N ARG A 228 5.73 -17.37 16.30
CA ARG A 228 6.91 -17.25 17.18
C ARG A 228 7.03 -15.89 17.86
N GLY A 229 5.95 -15.10 17.83
CA GLY A 229 5.97 -13.68 18.20
C GLY A 229 6.51 -12.81 17.07
N LEU A 230 6.26 -11.52 17.19
CA LEU A 230 6.78 -10.54 16.23
C LEU A 230 8.10 -9.97 16.73
N ASN A 231 9.17 -10.22 16.03
CA ASN A 231 10.46 -9.55 16.26
C ASN A 231 10.67 -8.52 15.14
N SER A 232 9.86 -7.47 15.14
CA SER A 232 9.90 -6.43 14.11
C SER A 232 9.51 -5.06 14.69
N ASN A 233 9.85 -4.00 13.96
CA ASN A 233 9.42 -2.64 14.27
C ASN A 233 7.90 -2.48 14.37
N LEU A 234 7.15 -3.42 13.81
CA LEU A 234 5.69 -3.43 13.79
C LEU A 234 5.05 -4.17 14.98
N ALA A 235 5.83 -4.94 15.78
CA ALA A 235 5.31 -5.81 16.84
C ALA A 235 4.30 -5.10 17.76
N ARG A 236 4.63 -3.90 18.22
CA ARG A 236 3.79 -3.11 19.13
C ARG A 236 2.39 -2.81 18.60
N PHE A 237 2.23 -2.70 17.29
CA PHE A 237 0.93 -2.39 16.68
C PHE A 237 0.02 -3.61 16.60
N TYR A 238 0.61 -4.82 16.54
CA TYR A 238 -0.12 -6.06 16.32
C TYR A 238 -0.25 -6.94 17.57
N GLU A 239 0.23 -6.48 18.73
CA GLU A 239 0.11 -7.22 20.00
C GLU A 239 -1.33 -7.65 20.29
N LEU A 240 -2.29 -6.74 20.16
CA LEU A 240 -3.70 -7.03 20.41
C LEU A 240 -4.24 -8.08 19.43
N SER A 241 -3.96 -7.91 18.15
CA SER A 241 -4.39 -8.83 17.07
C SER A 241 -3.78 -10.23 17.21
N ASN A 242 -2.63 -10.33 17.88
CA ASN A 242 -1.88 -11.57 18.05
C ASN A 242 -1.97 -12.19 19.45
N ARG A 243 -2.71 -11.60 20.40
CA ARG A 243 -2.84 -12.13 21.76
C ARG A 243 -3.32 -13.58 21.81
N GLN A 244 -4.20 -13.95 20.90
CA GLN A 244 -4.76 -15.31 20.80
C GLN A 244 -4.02 -16.15 19.75
N ALA A 245 -3.04 -15.57 19.05
CA ALA A 245 -2.26 -16.28 18.06
C ALA A 245 -1.21 -17.15 18.78
N ALA A 246 -1.41 -18.45 18.76
CA ALA A 246 -0.49 -19.42 19.34
C ALA A 246 -0.50 -20.72 18.53
N GLY A 247 0.66 -21.39 18.48
CA GLY A 247 0.78 -22.68 17.82
C GLY A 247 0.99 -22.60 16.31
N ASP A 248 0.61 -23.66 15.63
CA ASP A 248 0.85 -23.87 14.22
C ASP A 248 -0.38 -23.50 13.38
N TYR A 249 -0.15 -22.90 12.24
CA TYR A 249 -1.16 -22.49 11.27
C TYR A 249 -0.86 -23.14 9.92
N ARG A 250 -1.91 -23.55 9.20
CA ARG A 250 -1.79 -23.99 7.83
C ARG A 250 -2.12 -22.82 6.89
N ALA A 251 -1.12 -22.38 6.12
CA ALA A 251 -1.28 -21.41 5.05
C ALA A 251 -1.91 -22.10 3.82
N ASP A 252 -2.93 -21.49 3.24
CA ASP A 252 -3.56 -21.90 1.97
C ASP A 252 -3.62 -20.73 0.97
N GLY A 253 -3.27 -19.53 1.40
CA GLY A 253 -3.09 -18.36 0.55
C GLY A 253 -1.71 -18.36 -0.11
N VAL A 254 -1.64 -17.97 -1.38
CA VAL A 254 -0.39 -17.89 -2.14
C VAL A 254 0.61 -16.99 -1.42
N ASP A 255 1.81 -17.52 -1.15
CA ASP A 255 2.87 -16.82 -0.40
C ASP A 255 4.11 -16.53 -1.23
N SER A 256 4.18 -17.11 -2.45
CA SER A 256 5.36 -17.04 -3.30
C SER A 256 4.98 -16.92 -4.76
N GLY A 257 5.73 -16.09 -5.51
CA GLY A 257 5.60 -15.92 -6.95
C GLY A 257 6.95 -15.58 -7.57
N PHE A 258 7.21 -16.14 -8.75
CA PHE A 258 8.38 -15.86 -9.58
C PHE A 258 7.88 -15.52 -10.97
N ALA A 259 8.00 -14.25 -11.38
CA ALA A 259 7.38 -13.74 -12.58
C ALA A 259 8.37 -13.03 -13.51
N LEU A 260 8.10 -13.14 -14.81
CA LEU A 260 8.63 -12.29 -15.86
C LEU A 260 7.52 -11.36 -16.33
N LEU A 261 7.81 -10.08 -16.41
CA LEU A 261 6.88 -9.03 -16.78
C LEU A 261 7.32 -8.40 -18.10
N ARG A 262 6.37 -8.09 -18.96
CA ARG A 262 6.58 -7.24 -20.13
C ARG A 262 5.77 -5.96 -19.95
N PHE A 263 6.44 -4.84 -20.10
CA PHE A 263 5.82 -3.51 -20.02
C PHE A 263 5.35 -3.03 -21.39
N SER A 264 4.39 -2.13 -21.41
CA SER A 264 3.89 -1.52 -22.65
C SER A 264 4.96 -0.73 -23.41
N SER A 265 6.02 -0.28 -22.72
CA SER A 265 7.21 0.34 -23.34
C SER A 265 8.10 -0.66 -24.09
N GLY A 266 7.90 -1.97 -23.93
CA GLY A 266 8.80 -3.03 -24.38
C GLY A 266 9.89 -3.40 -23.39
N ALA A 267 10.01 -2.70 -22.26
CA ALA A 267 10.91 -3.06 -21.18
C ALA A 267 10.52 -4.40 -20.52
N ALA A 268 11.47 -5.02 -19.82
CA ALA A 268 11.28 -6.29 -19.11
C ALA A 268 11.29 -6.12 -17.59
N GLY A 269 10.60 -7.00 -16.86
CA GLY A 269 10.65 -7.08 -15.41
C GLY A 269 10.90 -8.50 -14.94
N GLN A 270 11.65 -8.64 -13.85
CA GLN A 270 11.75 -9.89 -13.08
C GLN A 270 11.27 -9.60 -11.67
N TRP A 271 10.25 -10.33 -11.23
CA TRP A 271 9.74 -10.27 -9.88
C TRP A 271 9.88 -11.63 -9.20
N SER A 272 10.59 -11.64 -8.07
CA SER A 272 10.78 -12.84 -7.25
C SER A 272 10.38 -12.53 -5.83
N MET A 273 9.28 -13.09 -5.37
CA MET A 273 8.80 -12.93 -4.01
C MET A 273 8.50 -14.27 -3.38
N ALA A 274 9.11 -14.56 -2.23
CA ALA A 274 8.80 -15.76 -1.46
C ALA A 274 8.88 -15.46 0.04
N LEU A 275 7.74 -15.48 0.70
CA LEU A 275 7.59 -15.22 2.13
C LEU A 275 7.44 -16.50 2.96
N GLY A 276 7.91 -17.61 2.42
CA GLY A 276 7.93 -18.94 3.01
C GLY A 276 9.28 -19.62 2.92
N VAL A 277 10.34 -18.90 2.51
CA VAL A 277 11.68 -19.49 2.34
C VAL A 277 12.43 -19.43 3.66
N GLY A 278 12.87 -20.59 4.16
CA GLY A 278 13.66 -20.72 5.38
C GLY A 278 15.16 -20.78 5.14
N GLY A 279 15.95 -20.48 6.18
CA GLY A 279 17.37 -20.79 6.25
C GLY A 279 18.30 -19.78 5.58
N GLY A 280 18.39 -18.59 6.10
CA GLY A 280 19.33 -17.54 5.68
C GLY A 280 18.82 -16.15 6.02
N ASP A 281 19.66 -15.16 5.74
CA ASP A 281 19.26 -13.77 5.88
C ASP A 281 18.21 -13.40 4.82
N PRO A 282 17.27 -12.50 5.13
CA PRO A 282 16.34 -11.98 4.13
C PRO A 282 17.08 -11.37 2.94
N VAL A 283 16.60 -11.65 1.72
CA VAL A 283 17.10 -11.02 0.51
C VAL A 283 16.09 -9.97 0.08
N ARG A 284 16.55 -8.74 -0.05
CA ARG A 284 15.79 -7.65 -0.65
C ARG A 284 16.69 -6.95 -1.65
N MET A 285 16.20 -6.80 -2.87
CA MET A 285 16.94 -6.17 -3.95
C MET A 285 15.96 -5.60 -4.97
N ARG A 286 16.08 -4.31 -5.25
CA ARG A 286 15.40 -3.68 -6.38
C ARG A 286 16.44 -2.95 -7.20
N ARG A 287 16.56 -3.31 -8.50
CA ARG A 287 17.47 -2.67 -9.45
C ARG A 287 16.73 -2.30 -10.72
N ILE A 288 17.00 -1.10 -11.20
CA ILE A 288 16.44 -0.60 -12.46
C ILE A 288 17.61 -0.35 -13.41
N TYR A 289 17.59 -1.02 -14.55
CA TYR A 289 18.56 -0.86 -15.62
C TYR A 289 17.98 0.05 -16.68
N LEU A 290 18.70 1.11 -16.98
CA LEU A 290 18.38 2.10 -18.00
C LEU A 290 19.40 2.01 -19.14
N GLU A 291 19.16 2.69 -20.25
CA GLU A 291 20.07 2.67 -21.41
C GLU A 291 21.51 3.05 -21.04
N ASP A 292 21.70 4.06 -20.20
CA ASP A 292 22.98 4.60 -19.81
C ASP A 292 23.36 4.42 -18.34
N GLY A 293 22.66 3.56 -17.60
CA GLY A 293 23.00 3.33 -16.20
C GLY A 293 22.17 2.29 -15.48
N MET A 294 22.44 2.15 -14.19
CA MET A 294 21.71 1.28 -13.28
C MET A 294 21.46 2.01 -11.96
N ILE A 295 20.26 1.88 -11.46
CA ILE A 295 19.82 2.36 -10.16
C ILE A 295 19.71 1.14 -9.23
N GLU A 296 20.34 1.18 -8.06
CA GLU A 296 20.07 0.27 -6.95
C GLU A 296 19.22 1.02 -5.92
N CYS A 297 17.99 0.53 -5.74
CA CYS A 297 17.04 1.12 -4.80
C CYS A 297 17.30 0.57 -3.40
N PRO A 298 17.28 1.40 -2.35
CA PRO A 298 17.28 0.90 -0.98
C PRO A 298 15.96 0.24 -0.63
N ASP A 299 15.91 -0.43 0.54
CA ASP A 299 14.64 -0.91 1.10
C ASP A 299 13.69 0.26 1.34
N ASP A 300 12.42 0.09 0.97
CA ASP A 300 11.39 1.11 1.15
C ASP A 300 11.25 1.51 2.63
N ARG A 301 11.10 2.80 2.88
CA ARG A 301 10.98 3.40 4.23
C ARG A 301 12.19 3.16 5.15
N SER A 302 13.34 2.80 4.58
CA SER A 302 14.57 2.61 5.34
C SER A 302 15.35 3.91 5.56
N GLY A 303 15.10 4.94 4.75
CA GLY A 303 15.88 6.17 4.71
C GLY A 303 17.30 5.98 4.16
N GLN A 304 17.66 4.75 3.74
CA GLN A 304 18.98 4.48 3.20
C GLN A 304 19.19 5.16 1.84
N PRO A 305 20.43 5.51 1.50
CA PRO A 305 20.72 6.17 0.24
C PRO A 305 20.56 5.22 -0.96
N PRO A 306 20.03 5.69 -2.10
CA PRO A 306 20.11 4.98 -3.35
C PRO A 306 21.53 5.07 -3.92
N SER A 307 21.86 4.15 -4.83
CA SER A 307 23.08 4.25 -5.61
C SER A 307 22.81 4.14 -7.11
N ILE A 308 23.59 4.89 -7.89
CA ILE A 308 23.46 4.95 -9.34
C ILE A 308 24.86 4.78 -9.96
N VAL A 309 24.94 3.92 -10.98
CA VAL A 309 26.18 3.73 -11.74
C VAL A 309 25.92 4.08 -13.19
N ARG A 310 26.64 5.03 -13.77
CA ARG A 310 26.61 5.34 -15.21
C ARG A 310 27.35 4.29 -16.01
N ARG A 311 26.82 3.96 -17.19
CA ARG A 311 27.36 2.92 -18.06
C ARG A 311 28.69 3.35 -18.72
N GLY A 312 28.77 4.58 -19.22
CA GLY A 312 29.88 5.05 -20.05
C GLY A 312 31.21 5.18 -19.27
N ASP A 313 31.27 6.12 -18.36
CA ASP A 313 32.46 6.46 -17.57
C ASP A 313 32.55 5.72 -16.23
N ARG A 314 31.56 4.89 -15.91
CA ARG A 314 31.43 4.16 -14.61
C ARG A 314 31.37 5.07 -13.40
N SER A 315 30.98 6.33 -13.59
CA SER A 315 30.78 7.24 -12.45
C SER A 315 29.67 6.72 -11.52
N GLU A 316 29.91 6.86 -10.22
CA GLU A 316 29.01 6.38 -9.16
C GLU A 316 28.44 7.56 -8.38
N TYR A 317 27.15 7.54 -8.15
CA TYR A 317 26.42 8.53 -7.36
C TYR A 317 25.73 7.79 -6.21
N CYS A 318 25.89 8.29 -4.98
CA CYS A 318 25.26 7.70 -3.81
C CYS A 318 24.71 8.82 -2.90
N GLY A 319 23.53 8.60 -2.35
CA GLY A 319 22.92 9.57 -1.45
C GLY A 319 22.72 10.93 -2.09
N ASP A 320 23.20 11.98 -1.44
CA ASP A 320 23.02 13.36 -1.92
C ASP A 320 23.68 13.64 -3.27
N ALA A 321 24.68 12.86 -3.68
CA ALA A 321 25.24 13.00 -5.02
C ALA A 321 24.22 12.70 -6.13
N VAL A 322 23.20 11.88 -5.85
CA VAL A 322 22.09 11.59 -6.79
C VAL A 322 21.29 12.84 -7.11
N LEU A 323 21.15 13.78 -6.17
CA LEU A 323 20.45 15.04 -6.38
C LEU A 323 21.09 15.91 -7.48
N GLY A 324 22.38 15.69 -7.75
CA GLY A 324 23.08 16.37 -8.84
C GLY A 324 22.60 15.96 -10.24
N LEU A 325 21.99 14.78 -10.38
CA LEU A 325 21.39 14.33 -11.66
C LEU A 325 20.03 15.00 -11.93
N VAL A 326 19.37 15.53 -10.91
CA VAL A 326 18.05 16.17 -10.98
C VAL A 326 18.05 17.47 -10.17
N PRO A 327 18.78 18.50 -10.61
CA PRO A 327 18.97 19.74 -9.85
C PRO A 327 17.64 20.46 -9.52
N GLU A 328 16.65 20.33 -10.39
CA GLU A 328 15.33 20.98 -10.23
C GLU A 328 14.31 20.14 -9.43
N PHE A 329 14.70 18.93 -9.02
CA PHE A 329 13.80 18.07 -8.24
C PHE A 329 13.55 18.67 -6.86
N GLU A 330 12.28 18.77 -6.50
CA GLU A 330 11.80 19.07 -5.16
C GLU A 330 10.67 18.12 -4.79
N LEU A 331 10.63 17.74 -3.51
CA LEU A 331 9.52 16.98 -2.96
C LEU A 331 8.23 17.82 -2.96
N PRO A 332 7.05 17.18 -3.02
CA PRO A 332 5.79 17.86 -2.76
C PRO A 332 5.85 18.65 -1.45
N GLU A 333 5.24 19.84 -1.43
CA GLU A 333 5.36 20.80 -0.32
C GLU A 333 5.02 20.15 1.04
N VAL A 334 3.96 19.34 1.11
CA VAL A 334 3.59 18.61 2.32
C VAL A 334 4.66 17.63 2.75
N THR A 335 5.21 16.85 1.81
CA THR A 335 6.28 15.89 2.10
C THR A 335 7.54 16.63 2.58
N ALA A 336 7.91 17.72 1.92
CA ALA A 336 9.03 18.57 2.32
C ALA A 336 8.86 19.11 3.75
N HIS A 337 7.67 19.56 4.11
CA HIS A 337 7.36 20.04 5.45
C HIS A 337 7.43 18.91 6.49
N LEU A 338 6.80 17.78 6.21
CA LEU A 338 6.79 16.62 7.12
C LEU A 338 8.20 16.05 7.34
N PHE A 339 9.05 16.03 6.35
CA PHE A 339 10.41 15.49 6.45
C PHE A 339 11.47 16.52 6.82
N GLY A 340 11.12 17.81 6.88
CA GLY A 340 12.01 18.89 7.29
C GLY A 340 13.03 19.32 6.23
N GLY A 341 12.71 19.11 4.94
CA GLY A 341 13.53 19.54 3.81
C GLY A 341 12.89 19.16 2.48
N ASN A 342 13.23 19.88 1.42
CA ASN A 342 12.62 19.71 0.10
C ASN A 342 13.37 18.73 -0.82
N ARG A 343 14.55 18.24 -0.42
CA ARG A 343 15.39 17.33 -1.20
C ARG A 343 16.20 16.43 -0.28
N PHE A 344 16.19 15.12 -0.52
CA PHE A 344 16.93 14.14 0.25
C PHE A 344 17.55 13.08 -0.66
N GLY A 345 18.84 12.81 -0.53
CA GLY A 345 19.47 11.60 -1.02
C GLY A 345 19.62 10.54 0.06
N ARG A 346 19.33 10.91 1.33
CA ARG A 346 19.32 10.02 2.50
C ARG A 346 18.41 10.63 3.56
N ILE A 347 17.74 9.82 4.36
CA ILE A 347 16.89 10.25 5.47
C ILE A 347 17.38 9.59 6.77
N GLU A 348 17.76 10.40 7.75
CA GLU A 348 18.24 9.91 9.05
C GLU A 348 17.09 9.80 10.06
N MET A 349 16.13 8.95 9.73
CA MET A 349 14.96 8.64 10.58
C MET A 349 14.76 7.14 10.63
N GLY A 350 14.15 6.65 11.71
CA GLY A 350 13.78 5.25 11.83
C GLY A 350 12.54 4.88 11.01
N PHE A 351 12.42 3.60 10.66
CA PHE A 351 11.30 3.06 9.87
C PHE A 351 9.92 3.55 10.34
N ASN A 352 9.61 3.49 11.64
CA ASN A 352 8.32 3.89 12.17
C ASN A 352 8.04 5.40 12.02
N GLU A 353 9.07 6.21 12.02
CA GLU A 353 8.95 7.66 11.85
C GLU A 353 8.70 8.00 10.38
N ILE A 354 9.48 7.40 9.47
CA ILE A 354 9.28 7.55 8.02
C ILE A 354 7.87 7.08 7.65
N ASP A 355 7.47 5.90 8.10
CA ASP A 355 6.15 5.31 7.85
C ASP A 355 5.01 6.23 8.31
N ALA A 356 5.10 6.78 9.52
CA ALA A 356 4.07 7.69 10.03
C ALA A 356 4.00 9.01 9.24
N ARG A 357 5.14 9.55 8.78
CA ARG A 357 5.19 10.77 7.95
C ARG A 357 4.65 10.54 6.55
N ILE A 358 4.89 9.37 5.98
CA ILE A 358 4.30 8.96 4.69
C ILE A 358 2.78 8.86 4.84
N THR A 359 2.27 8.15 5.86
CA THR A 359 0.84 8.07 6.15
C THR A 359 0.22 9.45 6.41
N ALA A 360 0.96 10.36 7.06
CA ALA A 360 0.53 11.75 7.23
C ALA A 360 0.33 12.46 5.87
N SER A 361 1.20 12.21 4.90
CA SER A 361 1.06 12.78 3.55
C SER A 361 -0.16 12.24 2.80
N GLU A 362 -0.57 10.99 3.08
CA GLU A 362 -1.79 10.38 2.51
C GLU A 362 -3.05 11.06 3.05
N TYR A 363 -3.13 11.29 4.36
CA TYR A 363 -4.23 12.05 4.95
C TYR A 363 -4.29 13.48 4.44
N TRP A 364 -3.14 14.15 4.34
CA TRP A 364 -3.12 15.51 3.80
C TRP A 364 -3.65 15.53 2.37
N GLU A 365 -3.24 14.59 1.52
CA GLU A 365 -3.72 14.49 0.15
C GLU A 365 -5.23 14.20 0.09
N LEU A 366 -5.75 13.30 0.93
CA LEU A 366 -7.18 13.07 1.01
C LEU A 366 -7.93 14.37 1.29
N GLY A 367 -7.47 15.15 2.29
CA GLY A 367 -8.06 16.45 2.62
C GLY A 367 -7.96 17.45 1.47
N ASP A 368 -6.79 17.53 0.80
CA ASP A 368 -6.58 18.41 -0.35
C ASP A 368 -7.49 18.02 -1.52
N CYS A 369 -7.64 16.73 -1.79
CA CYS A 369 -8.54 16.22 -2.84
C CYS A 369 -10.01 16.57 -2.55
N ILE A 370 -10.46 16.43 -1.31
CA ILE A 370 -11.83 16.74 -0.91
C ILE A 370 -12.09 18.25 -1.04
N LEU A 371 -11.21 19.07 -0.47
CA LEU A 371 -11.42 20.52 -0.38
C LEU A 371 -11.24 21.25 -1.72
N ASN A 372 -10.42 20.72 -2.61
CA ASN A 372 -10.09 21.32 -3.90
C ASN A 372 -10.62 20.54 -5.11
N ASN A 373 -11.46 19.52 -4.89
CA ASN A 373 -12.03 18.67 -5.94
C ASN A 373 -10.95 18.11 -6.89
N LYS A 374 -9.90 17.54 -6.33
CA LYS A 374 -8.78 16.93 -7.05
C LYS A 374 -8.90 15.41 -7.07
N ARG A 375 -8.20 14.78 -8.01
CA ARG A 375 -7.97 13.33 -7.98
C ARG A 375 -6.76 13.01 -7.09
N PRO A 376 -6.81 11.93 -6.29
CA PRO A 376 -5.64 11.45 -5.56
C PRO A 376 -4.57 10.92 -6.52
N GLU A 377 -3.32 10.96 -6.10
CA GLU A 377 -2.19 10.37 -6.84
C GLU A 377 -2.36 8.87 -7.02
N VAL A 378 -2.86 8.20 -5.98
CA VAL A 378 -3.20 6.78 -6.03
C VAL A 378 -4.69 6.64 -5.75
N GLY A 379 -5.45 6.40 -6.80
CA GLY A 379 -6.88 6.12 -6.74
C GLY A 379 -7.19 4.66 -7.05
N ILE A 380 -8.46 4.40 -7.37
CA ILE A 380 -8.91 3.05 -7.72
C ILE A 380 -8.21 2.49 -8.97
N THR A 381 -7.88 3.35 -9.93
CA THR A 381 -7.22 2.95 -11.19
C THR A 381 -5.84 2.36 -10.92
N GLU A 382 -5.02 3.05 -10.14
CA GLU A 382 -3.68 2.60 -9.75
C GLU A 382 -3.74 1.38 -8.85
N GLY A 383 -4.62 1.39 -7.84
CA GLY A 383 -4.82 0.24 -6.94
C GLY A 383 -5.28 -1.02 -7.67
N ARG A 384 -6.15 -0.88 -8.69
CA ARG A 384 -6.60 -1.98 -9.54
C ARG A 384 -5.51 -2.46 -10.48
N ALA A 385 -4.67 -1.58 -11.02
CA ALA A 385 -3.54 -1.95 -11.87
C ALA A 385 -2.53 -2.80 -11.07
N ALA A 386 -2.15 -2.36 -9.88
CA ALA A 386 -1.27 -3.13 -8.99
C ALA A 386 -1.87 -4.49 -8.60
N LEU A 387 -3.17 -4.54 -8.28
CA LEU A 387 -3.90 -5.77 -8.02
C LEU A 387 -3.87 -6.72 -9.22
N ALA A 388 -4.05 -6.19 -10.45
CA ALA A 388 -4.04 -7.00 -11.67
C ALA A 388 -2.67 -7.62 -11.94
N VAL A 389 -1.57 -6.95 -11.61
CA VAL A 389 -0.22 -7.53 -11.73
C VAL A 389 -0.06 -8.74 -10.79
N VAL A 390 -0.49 -8.63 -9.53
CA VAL A 390 -0.41 -9.74 -8.58
C VAL A 390 -1.30 -10.91 -9.01
N LEU A 391 -2.55 -10.63 -9.35
CA LEU A 391 -3.48 -11.65 -9.83
C LEU A 391 -2.99 -12.30 -11.13
N GLY A 392 -2.37 -11.51 -12.02
CA GLY A 392 -1.76 -12.01 -13.25
C GLY A 392 -0.65 -13.02 -13.00
N ALA A 393 0.18 -12.78 -11.99
CA ALA A 393 1.20 -13.74 -11.59
C ALA A 393 0.56 -15.05 -11.05
N ILE A 394 -0.48 -14.95 -10.24
CA ILE A 394 -1.19 -16.11 -9.69
C ILE A 394 -1.92 -16.89 -10.79
N GLU A 395 -2.67 -16.23 -11.65
CA GLU A 395 -3.40 -16.85 -12.76
C GLU A 395 -2.46 -17.49 -13.79
N SER A 396 -1.33 -16.82 -14.08
CA SER A 396 -0.28 -17.39 -14.94
C SER A 396 0.32 -18.66 -14.33
N GLY A 397 0.62 -18.64 -13.03
CA GLY A 397 1.12 -19.81 -12.31
C GLY A 397 0.12 -20.97 -12.31
N LEU A 398 -1.16 -20.67 -12.15
CA LEU A 398 -2.24 -21.68 -12.17
C LEU A 398 -2.43 -22.30 -13.56
N SER A 399 -2.41 -21.47 -14.61
CA SER A 399 -2.66 -21.93 -15.99
C SER A 399 -1.41 -22.43 -16.72
N ALA A 400 -0.21 -22.18 -16.18
CA ALA A 400 1.08 -22.38 -16.84
C ALA A 400 1.18 -21.69 -18.21
N ARG A 401 0.58 -20.50 -18.33
CA ARG A 401 0.54 -19.68 -19.55
C ARG A 401 0.80 -18.24 -19.20
N SER A 402 1.29 -17.47 -20.19
CA SER A 402 1.31 -16.00 -20.08
C SER A 402 -0.12 -15.45 -19.97
N VAL A 403 -0.28 -14.41 -19.17
CA VAL A 403 -1.55 -13.70 -18.93
C VAL A 403 -1.38 -12.25 -19.31
N LYS A 404 -2.26 -11.72 -20.14
CA LYS A 404 -2.33 -10.27 -20.41
C LYS A 404 -3.11 -9.57 -19.32
N VAL A 405 -2.59 -8.45 -18.85
CA VAL A 405 -3.27 -7.62 -17.82
C VAL A 405 -4.64 -7.16 -18.31
N SER A 406 -4.79 -6.85 -19.60
CA SER A 406 -6.09 -6.51 -20.20
C SER A 406 -7.13 -7.63 -20.07
N ASP A 407 -6.70 -8.91 -20.19
CA ASP A 407 -7.63 -10.05 -20.06
C ASP A 407 -8.15 -10.23 -18.64
N LEU A 408 -7.31 -9.87 -17.63
CA LEU A 408 -7.74 -9.83 -16.23
C LEU A 408 -8.73 -8.70 -15.98
N LEU A 409 -8.37 -7.47 -16.40
CA LEU A 409 -9.19 -6.28 -16.18
C LEU A 409 -10.57 -6.41 -16.83
N GLU A 410 -10.67 -7.12 -17.95
CA GLU A 410 -11.92 -7.39 -18.67
C GLU A 410 -12.62 -8.69 -18.20
N GLY A 411 -12.08 -9.40 -17.21
CA GLY A 411 -12.67 -10.60 -16.64
C GLY A 411 -12.60 -11.84 -17.53
N ARG A 412 -11.74 -11.86 -18.55
CA ARG A 412 -11.53 -13.05 -19.42
C ARG A 412 -10.65 -14.12 -18.76
N VAL A 413 -9.91 -13.76 -17.72
CA VAL A 413 -9.07 -14.65 -16.92
C VAL A 413 -9.43 -14.44 -15.46
N SER A 414 -9.97 -15.49 -14.79
CA SER A 414 -10.47 -15.39 -13.41
C SER A 414 -10.42 -16.71 -12.64
N ALA A 415 -9.77 -17.76 -13.18
CA ALA A 415 -9.84 -19.11 -12.62
C ALA A 415 -9.39 -19.22 -11.14
N TYR A 416 -8.42 -18.42 -10.72
CA TYR A 416 -8.05 -18.31 -9.31
C TYR A 416 -9.06 -17.48 -8.52
N GLN A 417 -9.48 -16.35 -9.08
CA GLN A 417 -10.38 -15.41 -8.43
C GLN A 417 -11.76 -16.03 -8.16
N ASP A 418 -12.24 -16.89 -9.06
CA ASP A 418 -13.52 -17.60 -8.89
C ASP A 418 -13.53 -18.52 -7.67
N ARG A 419 -12.35 -18.98 -7.22
CA ARG A 419 -12.19 -19.78 -5.99
C ARG A 419 -12.26 -18.96 -4.71
N LEU A 420 -12.06 -17.65 -4.81
CA LEU A 420 -12.10 -16.71 -3.67
C LEU A 420 -13.51 -16.19 -3.42
N LEU A 421 -14.39 -16.28 -4.39
CA LEU A 421 -15.77 -15.87 -4.24
C LEU A 421 -16.53 -16.98 -3.48
N PRO A 422 -17.38 -16.64 -2.48
CA PRO A 422 -18.27 -17.63 -1.90
C PRO A 422 -19.15 -18.21 -3.02
N GLU A 423 -19.35 -19.55 -3.02
CA GLU A 423 -20.31 -20.18 -3.92
C GLU A 423 -21.63 -19.40 -3.79
N SER A 424 -22.10 -18.83 -4.91
CA SER A 424 -23.42 -18.19 -4.92
C SER A 424 -24.42 -19.22 -4.44
N PRO A 425 -25.28 -18.93 -3.47
CA PRO A 425 -26.35 -19.84 -3.13
C PRO A 425 -27.12 -20.09 -4.43
N GLY A 426 -27.13 -21.35 -4.89
CA GLY A 426 -27.84 -21.74 -6.08
C GLY A 426 -29.30 -21.24 -6.00
N PRO A 427 -29.96 -20.97 -7.14
CA PRO A 427 -31.33 -20.55 -7.13
C PRO A 427 -32.18 -21.61 -6.38
N GLY A 428 -32.66 -21.21 -5.18
CA GLY A 428 -33.60 -22.00 -4.39
C GLY A 428 -34.98 -22.01 -5.00
#